data_7f6aee1fc4927a34343dcf00d96fd433
#
_entry.id   7f6aee1fc4927a34343dcf00d96fd433
#
_cell.length_a   1.000
_cell.length_b   1.000
_cell.length_c   1.000
_cell.angle_alpha   90.00
_cell.angle_beta   90.00
_cell.angle_gamma   90.00
#
_symmetry.space_group_name_H-M   'P 1'
#
loop_
_entity.id
_entity.type
_entity.pdbx_description
1 polymer ?
#
loop_
_entity_poly.entity_id
_entity_poly.type
_entity_poly.pdbx_seq_one_letter_code
_entity_poly.pdbx_strand_id
1 'polypeptide(L)'
;MAPIKLLVLSNPAADHLRLLNRLPGPVDILAGNDPEFVTAHAASAEVILVGPSDGDLLRMTFPLAQNVRWIHSLSAGVEKIMFPELVESPVPLTNGKGVFTGALAEFAIASMLFFAKGLRRLIRNQQAGEWKQFDIELLRGQVLGVVGYGDIGRESAKLARAFGMKVVAVRRRATLSNQDPNLERTYPPEGLREMLAGCDYVLVTTPLTPQTRGMIGEAELGAMKDSAVIINLGRGPVIVESALIAALTAKRIRGAALDVFDEEPLPEGHPFYRLENVLLSPHSADHTVGWADLAMQVFIENFERFRAGQPLLNIVDKKAGY
;
A
#
# COMPACT_ATOMS: atom_id res chain seq x y z
N MET A 1 -20.00 8.51 -32.64
CA MET A 1 -18.60 8.74 -32.20
C MET A 1 -17.80 7.52 -32.61
N ALA A 2 -16.56 7.70 -33.03
CA ALA A 2 -15.64 6.60 -33.27
C ALA A 2 -15.41 5.80 -31.96
N PRO A 3 -15.12 4.49 -32.05
CA PRO A 3 -14.79 3.71 -30.86
C PRO A 3 -13.48 4.22 -30.23
N ILE A 4 -13.45 4.32 -28.88
CA ILE A 4 -12.21 4.60 -28.14
C ILE A 4 -11.34 3.34 -28.17
N LYS A 5 -10.07 3.50 -28.50
CA LYS A 5 -9.10 2.39 -28.56
C LYS A 5 -8.47 2.20 -27.19
N LEU A 6 -8.86 1.12 -26.50
CA LEU A 6 -8.36 0.71 -25.19
C LEU A 6 -7.36 -0.42 -25.34
N LEU A 7 -6.10 -0.17 -24.97
CA LEU A 7 -5.07 -1.20 -24.85
C LEU A 7 -4.96 -1.63 -23.40
N VAL A 8 -5.15 -2.92 -23.13
CA VAL A 8 -5.07 -3.52 -21.79
C VAL A 8 -3.79 -4.33 -21.69
N LEU A 9 -2.87 -3.85 -20.88
CA LEU A 9 -1.62 -4.54 -20.57
C LEU A 9 -1.86 -5.48 -19.40
N SER A 10 -2.35 -6.67 -19.70
CA SER A 10 -2.65 -7.73 -18.71
C SER A 10 -2.88 -9.06 -19.39
N ASN A 11 -2.80 -10.15 -18.61
CA ASN A 11 -3.20 -11.46 -19.11
C ASN A 11 -4.66 -11.41 -19.64
N PRO A 12 -4.92 -11.66 -20.93
CA PRO A 12 -6.25 -11.54 -21.51
C PRO A 12 -7.27 -12.52 -20.92
N ALA A 13 -6.81 -13.61 -20.26
CA ALA A 13 -7.67 -14.56 -19.57
C ALA A 13 -7.98 -14.18 -18.12
N ALA A 14 -7.51 -13.00 -17.63
CA ALA A 14 -7.77 -12.59 -16.28
C ALA A 14 -9.26 -12.30 -16.04
N ASP A 15 -9.84 -12.94 -15.02
CA ASP A 15 -11.28 -12.96 -14.79
C ASP A 15 -11.91 -11.56 -14.64
N HIS A 16 -11.21 -10.62 -13.99
CA HIS A 16 -11.69 -9.25 -13.81
C HIS A 16 -11.88 -8.47 -15.12
N LEU A 17 -11.23 -8.88 -16.23
CA LEU A 17 -11.38 -8.23 -17.53
C LEU A 17 -12.78 -8.42 -18.12
N ARG A 18 -13.58 -9.40 -17.65
CA ARG A 18 -15.01 -9.53 -18.02
C ARG A 18 -15.81 -8.24 -17.77
N LEU A 19 -15.36 -7.43 -16.79
CA LEU A 19 -16.02 -6.17 -16.43
C LEU A 19 -15.83 -5.08 -17.50
N LEU A 20 -14.90 -5.23 -18.44
CA LEU A 20 -14.74 -4.32 -19.58
C LEU A 20 -15.99 -4.29 -20.47
N ASN A 21 -16.83 -5.33 -20.43
CA ASN A 21 -18.13 -5.34 -21.11
C ASN A 21 -19.13 -4.29 -20.57
N ARG A 22 -18.83 -3.67 -19.42
CA ARG A 22 -19.64 -2.59 -18.82
C ARG A 22 -19.21 -1.21 -19.27
N LEU A 23 -18.15 -1.09 -20.06
CA LEU A 23 -17.69 0.22 -20.53
C LEU A 23 -18.76 0.87 -21.42
N PRO A 24 -19.03 2.17 -21.21
CA PRO A 24 -20.07 2.85 -21.95
C PRO A 24 -19.66 3.12 -23.40
N GLY A 25 -20.61 2.91 -24.33
CA GLY A 25 -20.47 3.23 -25.76
C GLY A 25 -19.50 2.33 -26.54
N PRO A 26 -19.18 2.68 -27.80
CA PRO A 26 -18.27 1.88 -28.60
C PRO A 26 -16.84 1.99 -28.09
N VAL A 27 -16.24 0.84 -27.78
CA VAL A 27 -14.83 0.69 -27.33
C VAL A 27 -14.22 -0.45 -28.13
N ASP A 28 -13.05 -0.21 -28.70
CA ASP A 28 -12.22 -1.23 -29.34
C ASP A 28 -11.18 -1.68 -28.31
N ILE A 29 -11.36 -2.89 -27.78
CA ILE A 29 -10.56 -3.41 -26.66
C ILE A 29 -9.56 -4.42 -27.18
N LEU A 30 -8.28 -4.15 -26.94
CA LEU A 30 -7.17 -5.03 -27.25
C LEU A 30 -6.46 -5.37 -25.92
N ALA A 31 -6.47 -6.64 -25.53
CA ALA A 31 -5.86 -7.11 -24.29
C ALA A 31 -4.76 -8.13 -24.56
N GLY A 32 -3.62 -7.96 -23.91
CA GLY A 32 -2.50 -8.88 -24.01
C GLY A 32 -1.38 -8.51 -23.02
N ASN A 33 -0.53 -9.49 -22.72
CA ASN A 33 0.68 -9.33 -21.92
C ASN A 33 1.94 -9.81 -22.67
N ASP A 34 1.82 -10.07 -23.94
CA ASP A 34 2.95 -10.37 -24.83
C ASP A 34 3.58 -9.08 -25.34
N PRO A 35 4.92 -8.89 -25.24
CA PRO A 35 5.60 -7.68 -25.69
C PRO A 35 5.39 -7.35 -27.17
N GLU A 36 5.37 -8.34 -28.05
CA GLU A 36 5.17 -8.11 -29.49
C GLU A 36 3.74 -7.63 -29.75
N PHE A 37 2.75 -8.27 -29.10
CA PHE A 37 1.35 -7.88 -29.22
C PHE A 37 1.14 -6.43 -28.76
N VAL A 38 1.60 -6.06 -27.55
CA VAL A 38 1.35 -4.72 -27.01
C VAL A 38 2.06 -3.63 -27.81
N THR A 39 3.28 -3.88 -28.27
CA THR A 39 4.02 -2.91 -29.11
C THR A 39 3.39 -2.72 -30.48
N ALA A 40 2.88 -3.79 -31.11
CA ALA A 40 2.18 -3.71 -32.39
C ALA A 40 0.90 -2.86 -32.32
N HIS A 41 0.24 -2.79 -31.16
CA HIS A 41 -1.03 -2.08 -30.98
C HIS A 41 -0.88 -0.71 -30.28
N ALA A 42 0.31 -0.38 -29.76
CA ALA A 42 0.59 0.82 -29.01
C ALA A 42 0.19 2.12 -29.75
N ALA A 43 0.58 2.25 -31.02
CA ALA A 43 0.38 3.49 -31.79
C ALA A 43 -1.10 3.88 -31.94
N SER A 44 -2.01 2.92 -31.85
CA SER A 44 -3.44 3.19 -31.98
C SER A 44 -4.14 3.48 -30.63
N ALA A 45 -3.51 3.17 -29.50
CA ALA A 45 -4.11 3.27 -28.18
C ALA A 45 -4.40 4.73 -27.79
N GLU A 46 -5.63 5.00 -27.37
CA GLU A 46 -6.05 6.27 -26.76
C GLU A 46 -6.08 6.18 -25.23
N VAL A 47 -6.38 4.99 -24.69
CA VAL A 47 -6.39 4.70 -23.27
C VAL A 47 -5.57 3.43 -23.04
N ILE A 48 -4.72 3.44 -21.99
CA ILE A 48 -3.97 2.26 -21.57
C ILE A 48 -4.40 1.88 -20.15
N LEU A 49 -4.86 0.64 -19.98
CA LEU A 49 -5.10 0.02 -18.69
C LEU A 49 -3.94 -0.91 -18.35
N VAL A 50 -3.31 -0.71 -17.20
CA VAL A 50 -2.13 -1.47 -16.75
C VAL A 50 -2.53 -2.42 -15.62
N GLY A 51 -2.29 -3.71 -15.81
CA GLY A 51 -2.46 -4.73 -14.79
C GLY A 51 -1.44 -4.61 -13.64
N PRO A 52 -1.66 -5.31 -12.53
CA PRO A 52 -0.86 -5.12 -11.30
C PRO A 52 0.64 -5.43 -11.43
N SER A 53 1.01 -6.32 -12.36
CA SER A 53 2.40 -6.77 -12.55
C SER A 53 3.00 -6.33 -13.90
N ASP A 54 2.31 -5.49 -14.66
CA ASP A 54 2.60 -5.25 -16.07
C ASP A 54 3.29 -3.89 -16.33
N GLY A 55 4.01 -3.35 -15.32
CA GLY A 55 4.71 -2.08 -15.42
C GLY A 55 5.80 -2.03 -16.49
N ASP A 56 6.52 -3.13 -16.70
CA ASP A 56 7.55 -3.22 -17.74
C ASP A 56 6.95 -3.15 -19.14
N LEU A 57 5.77 -3.74 -19.34
CA LEU A 57 5.03 -3.62 -20.60
C LEU A 57 4.64 -2.16 -20.86
N LEU A 58 4.23 -1.41 -19.86
CA LEU A 58 3.95 0.02 -20.03
C LEU A 58 5.20 0.79 -20.46
N ARG A 59 6.36 0.49 -19.87
CA ARG A 59 7.64 1.13 -20.25
C ARG A 59 8.01 0.88 -21.71
N MET A 60 7.74 -0.31 -22.21
CA MET A 60 7.98 -0.67 -23.62
C MET A 60 6.95 -0.04 -24.56
N THR A 61 5.70 0.02 -24.13
CA THR A 61 4.57 0.46 -24.95
C THR A 61 4.48 1.98 -25.07
N PHE A 62 4.73 2.71 -23.98
CA PHE A 62 4.48 4.14 -23.88
C PHE A 62 5.20 4.99 -24.94
N PRO A 63 6.48 4.77 -25.28
CA PRO A 63 7.16 5.52 -26.32
C PRO A 63 6.53 5.39 -27.73
N LEU A 64 5.80 4.30 -27.96
CA LEU A 64 5.11 3.99 -29.22
C LEU A 64 3.66 4.50 -29.24
N ALA A 65 3.08 4.79 -28.07
CA ALA A 65 1.68 5.14 -27.89
C ALA A 65 1.44 6.67 -28.12
N GLN A 66 1.65 7.11 -29.35
CA GLN A 66 1.58 8.54 -29.71
C GLN A 66 0.19 9.18 -29.58
N ASN A 67 -0.86 8.37 -29.55
CA ASN A 67 -2.25 8.82 -29.43
C ASN A 67 -2.81 8.69 -27.99
N VAL A 68 -2.00 8.25 -27.02
CA VAL A 68 -2.46 8.02 -25.66
C VAL A 68 -2.86 9.33 -24.96
N ARG A 69 -4.03 9.31 -24.39
CA ARG A 69 -4.68 10.47 -23.71
C ARG A 69 -4.86 10.23 -22.23
N TRP A 70 -4.82 8.97 -21.77
CA TRP A 70 -4.99 8.59 -20.38
C TRP A 70 -4.41 7.20 -20.12
N ILE A 71 -3.78 7.03 -18.96
CA ILE A 71 -3.28 5.75 -18.46
C ILE A 71 -3.89 5.49 -17.08
N HIS A 72 -4.35 4.26 -16.83
CA HIS A 72 -4.84 3.81 -15.54
C HIS A 72 -4.10 2.57 -15.06
N SER A 73 -3.64 2.59 -13.81
CA SER A 73 -3.08 1.41 -13.13
C SER A 73 -4.12 0.80 -12.20
N LEU A 74 -4.33 -0.50 -12.27
CA LEU A 74 -5.19 -1.21 -11.30
C LEU A 74 -4.58 -1.26 -9.89
N SER A 75 -3.26 -1.10 -9.77
CA SER A 75 -2.58 -0.99 -8.47
C SER A 75 -2.74 0.40 -7.86
N ALA A 76 -2.69 0.51 -6.53
CA ALA A 76 -2.58 1.79 -5.84
C ALA A 76 -1.15 2.35 -5.87
N GLY A 77 -0.14 1.50 -5.66
CA GLY A 77 1.27 1.87 -5.80
C GLY A 77 1.67 2.03 -7.26
N VAL A 78 2.46 3.05 -7.55
CA VAL A 78 2.84 3.40 -8.93
C VAL A 78 4.35 3.32 -9.18
N GLU A 79 5.14 2.92 -8.20
CA GLU A 79 6.61 2.95 -8.26
C GLU A 79 7.16 2.13 -9.44
N LYS A 80 6.54 0.97 -9.72
CA LYS A 80 6.97 0.07 -10.80
C LYS A 80 6.65 0.60 -12.20
N ILE A 81 5.68 1.53 -12.30
CA ILE A 81 5.24 2.10 -13.58
C ILE A 81 5.76 3.51 -13.81
N MET A 82 6.47 4.10 -12.83
CA MET A 82 7.06 5.44 -12.98
C MET A 82 8.43 5.35 -13.66
N PHE A 83 8.57 6.01 -14.80
CA PHE A 83 9.83 6.19 -15.53
C PHE A 83 9.90 7.62 -16.09
N PRO A 84 11.09 8.14 -16.41
CA PRO A 84 11.28 9.55 -16.74
C PRO A 84 10.34 10.09 -17.82
N GLU A 85 10.16 9.36 -18.91
CA GLU A 85 9.34 9.78 -20.03
C GLU A 85 7.86 9.92 -19.66
N LEU A 86 7.35 9.03 -18.80
CA LEU A 86 5.97 9.12 -18.30
C LEU A 86 5.83 10.27 -17.30
N VAL A 87 6.83 10.48 -16.42
CA VAL A 87 6.82 11.58 -15.44
C VAL A 87 6.74 12.93 -16.12
N GLU A 88 7.55 13.15 -17.17
CA GLU A 88 7.61 14.41 -17.88
C GLU A 88 6.46 14.59 -18.89
N SER A 89 5.72 13.55 -19.21
CA SER A 89 4.62 13.62 -20.17
C SER A 89 3.41 14.39 -19.62
N PRO A 90 2.59 15.03 -20.48
CA PRO A 90 1.32 15.63 -20.07
C PRO A 90 0.21 14.61 -19.86
N VAL A 91 0.40 13.33 -20.24
CA VAL A 91 -0.62 12.27 -20.15
C VAL A 91 -0.97 12.03 -18.70
N PRO A 92 -2.24 12.15 -18.28
CA PRO A 92 -2.66 11.85 -16.94
C PRO A 92 -2.51 10.35 -16.64
N LEU A 93 -2.00 10.07 -15.44
CA LEU A 93 -1.96 8.74 -14.84
C LEU A 93 -2.93 8.71 -13.67
N THR A 94 -3.79 7.72 -13.61
CA THR A 94 -4.67 7.43 -12.47
C THR A 94 -4.39 6.04 -11.92
N ASN A 95 -4.79 5.76 -10.68
CA ASN A 95 -4.51 4.50 -10.03
C ASN A 95 -5.70 3.97 -9.19
N GLY A 96 -5.55 2.75 -8.65
CA GLY A 96 -6.52 2.08 -7.78
C GLY A 96 -6.56 2.61 -6.35
N LYS A 97 -6.18 3.85 -6.10
CA LYS A 97 -6.25 4.48 -4.78
C LYS A 97 -7.65 4.36 -4.19
N GLY A 98 -7.74 4.02 -2.90
CA GLY A 98 -8.99 3.84 -2.17
C GLY A 98 -9.49 2.39 -2.14
N VAL A 99 -9.19 1.58 -3.15
CA VAL A 99 -9.64 0.18 -3.25
C VAL A 99 -9.18 -0.66 -2.06
N PHE A 100 -7.95 -0.47 -1.62
CA PHE A 100 -7.28 -1.31 -0.63
C PHE A 100 -7.34 -0.76 0.79
N THR A 101 -7.93 0.43 0.97
CA THR A 101 -7.88 1.18 2.24
C THR A 101 -8.48 0.40 3.40
N GLY A 102 -9.67 -0.20 3.21
CA GLY A 102 -10.36 -0.96 4.26
C GLY A 102 -9.58 -2.23 4.66
N ALA A 103 -9.15 -3.01 3.67
CA ALA A 103 -8.39 -4.24 3.91
C ALA A 103 -7.10 -3.99 4.71
N LEU A 104 -6.32 -3.00 4.30
CA LEU A 104 -5.08 -2.62 4.98
C LEU A 104 -5.33 -2.09 6.40
N ALA A 105 -6.42 -1.32 6.60
CA ALA A 105 -6.79 -0.85 7.92
C ALA A 105 -7.21 -1.99 8.86
N GLU A 106 -7.97 -2.96 8.35
CA GLU A 106 -8.33 -4.18 9.10
C GLU A 106 -7.10 -5.03 9.42
N PHE A 107 -6.17 -5.18 8.46
CA PHE A 107 -4.92 -5.91 8.69
C PHE A 107 -4.04 -5.21 9.74
N ALA A 108 -4.02 -3.88 9.80
CA ALA A 108 -3.33 -3.14 10.86
C ALA A 108 -3.92 -3.47 12.24
N ILE A 109 -5.25 -3.48 12.38
CA ILE A 109 -5.92 -3.87 13.63
C ILE A 109 -5.65 -5.34 13.97
N ALA A 110 -5.75 -6.25 13.00
CA ALA A 110 -5.45 -7.67 13.19
C ALA A 110 -4.01 -7.87 13.68
N SER A 111 -3.04 -7.14 13.10
CA SER A 111 -1.64 -7.15 13.53
C SER A 111 -1.49 -6.68 14.98
N MET A 112 -2.14 -5.58 15.38
CA MET A 112 -2.12 -5.12 16.76
C MET A 112 -2.72 -6.15 17.72
N LEU A 113 -3.85 -6.76 17.35
CA LEU A 113 -4.51 -7.81 18.15
C LEU A 113 -3.65 -9.08 18.23
N PHE A 114 -2.90 -9.42 17.17
CA PHE A 114 -1.99 -10.56 17.18
C PHE A 114 -0.98 -10.46 18.32
N PHE A 115 -0.39 -9.30 18.53
CA PHE A 115 0.56 -9.05 19.61
C PHE A 115 -0.14 -8.87 20.96
N ALA A 116 -1.20 -8.08 21.04
CA ALA A 116 -1.90 -7.81 22.28
C ALA A 116 -2.51 -9.06 22.91
N LYS A 117 -3.03 -9.98 22.08
CA LYS A 117 -3.65 -11.24 22.56
C LYS A 117 -2.68 -12.42 22.61
N GLY A 118 -1.42 -12.21 22.20
CA GLY A 118 -0.43 -13.30 22.20
C GLY A 118 -0.82 -14.46 21.29
N LEU A 119 -1.41 -14.20 20.11
CA LEU A 119 -1.99 -15.24 19.25
C LEU A 119 -0.97 -16.30 18.85
N ARG A 120 0.29 -15.92 18.60
CA ARG A 120 1.36 -16.89 18.34
C ARG A 120 1.56 -17.88 19.51
N ARG A 121 1.49 -17.38 20.74
CA ARG A 121 1.61 -18.23 21.93
C ARG A 121 0.40 -19.16 22.06
N LEU A 122 -0.81 -18.70 21.76
CA LEU A 122 -2.02 -19.53 21.77
C LEU A 122 -1.89 -20.67 20.75
N ILE A 123 -1.50 -20.36 19.51
CA ILE A 123 -1.31 -21.34 18.44
C ILE A 123 -0.25 -22.38 18.84
N ARG A 124 0.90 -21.92 19.35
CA ARG A 124 1.97 -22.82 19.81
C ARG A 124 1.52 -23.75 20.94
N ASN A 125 0.85 -23.21 21.96
CA ASN A 125 0.33 -24.01 23.06
C ASN A 125 -0.70 -25.05 22.57
N GLN A 126 -1.60 -24.66 21.65
CA GLN A 126 -2.55 -25.56 21.02
C GLN A 126 -1.86 -26.73 20.29
N GLN A 127 -0.83 -26.41 19.48
CA GLN A 127 -0.05 -27.41 18.75
C GLN A 127 0.71 -28.37 19.68
N ALA A 128 1.17 -27.83 20.81
CA ALA A 128 1.85 -28.65 21.86
C ALA A 128 0.91 -29.41 22.78
N GLY A 129 -0.41 -29.25 22.65
CA GLY A 129 -1.40 -29.85 23.57
C GLY A 129 -1.32 -29.26 24.98
N GLU A 130 -0.83 -28.05 25.15
CA GLU A 130 -0.60 -27.41 26.43
C GLU A 130 -1.76 -26.49 26.83
N TRP A 131 -2.39 -26.75 27.99
CA TRP A 131 -3.36 -25.85 28.62
C TRP A 131 -2.65 -24.91 29.57
N LYS A 132 -2.13 -23.78 29.03
CA LYS A 132 -1.39 -22.76 29.81
C LYS A 132 -2.09 -21.42 29.73
N GLN A 133 -2.59 -20.92 30.87
CA GLN A 133 -3.10 -19.56 30.99
C GLN A 133 -1.96 -18.54 31.01
N PHE A 134 -2.22 -17.35 30.49
CA PHE A 134 -1.31 -16.20 30.53
C PHE A 134 -2.10 -14.89 30.38
N ASP A 135 -1.54 -13.81 30.84
CA ASP A 135 -2.15 -12.49 30.74
C ASP A 135 -2.05 -11.95 29.31
N ILE A 136 -3.08 -11.24 28.89
CA ILE A 136 -3.19 -10.57 27.60
C ILE A 136 -3.40 -9.09 27.81
N GLU A 137 -3.06 -8.29 26.79
CA GLU A 137 -3.21 -6.84 26.81
C GLU A 137 -4.51 -6.41 26.12
N LEU A 138 -4.96 -5.19 26.49
CA LEU A 138 -6.01 -4.49 25.77
C LEU A 138 -5.37 -3.43 24.85
N LEU A 139 -5.96 -3.19 23.68
CA LEU A 139 -5.59 -2.04 22.86
C LEU A 139 -6.10 -0.72 23.46
N ARG A 140 -7.18 -0.79 24.24
CA ARG A 140 -7.77 0.39 24.92
C ARG A 140 -6.72 1.12 25.74
N GLY A 141 -6.62 2.43 25.51
CA GLY A 141 -5.69 3.32 26.22
C GLY A 141 -4.27 3.34 25.65
N GLN A 142 -3.90 2.38 24.80
CA GLN A 142 -2.61 2.38 24.12
C GLN A 142 -2.55 3.42 23.00
N VAL A 143 -1.33 3.80 22.60
CA VAL A 143 -1.06 4.84 21.62
C VAL A 143 -0.64 4.21 20.29
N LEU A 144 -1.39 4.51 19.24
CA LEU A 144 -1.02 4.23 17.85
C LEU A 144 -0.36 5.46 17.23
N GLY A 145 0.90 5.34 16.79
CA GLY A 145 1.57 6.31 15.93
C GLY A 145 1.42 5.93 14.47
N VAL A 146 0.91 6.83 13.64
CA VAL A 146 0.75 6.60 12.20
C VAL A 146 1.80 7.41 11.45
N VAL A 147 2.72 6.70 10.76
CA VAL A 147 3.73 7.30 9.87
C VAL A 147 3.17 7.29 8.45
N GLY A 148 2.70 8.47 7.99
CA GLY A 148 2.01 8.61 6.72
C GLY A 148 0.48 8.62 6.88
N TYR A 149 -0.10 9.77 7.23
CA TYR A 149 -1.54 9.93 7.44
C TYR A 149 -2.28 10.23 6.13
N GLY A 150 -2.28 9.26 5.21
CA GLY A 150 -3.10 9.20 4.00
C GLY A 150 -4.43 8.49 4.24
N ASP A 151 -5.01 7.89 3.19
CA ASP A 151 -6.32 7.22 3.28
C ASP A 151 -6.24 5.98 4.20
N ILE A 152 -5.20 5.15 4.04
CA ILE A 152 -4.98 3.95 4.88
C ILE A 152 -4.76 4.36 6.34
N GLY A 153 -3.88 5.33 6.58
CA GLY A 153 -3.61 5.81 7.94
C GLY A 153 -4.83 6.40 8.62
N ARG A 154 -5.69 7.11 7.86
CA ARG A 154 -6.93 7.70 8.38
C ARG A 154 -7.96 6.63 8.74
N GLU A 155 -8.18 5.64 7.88
CA GLU A 155 -9.12 4.56 8.18
C GLU A 155 -8.62 3.69 9.34
N SER A 156 -7.31 3.39 9.39
CA SER A 156 -6.69 2.70 10.53
C SER A 156 -6.86 3.49 11.85
N ALA A 157 -6.71 4.81 11.80
CA ALA A 157 -6.92 5.68 12.97
C ALA A 157 -8.37 5.60 13.46
N LYS A 158 -9.34 5.67 12.56
CA LYS A 158 -10.76 5.53 12.88
C LYS A 158 -11.07 4.19 13.55
N LEU A 159 -10.55 3.08 13.02
CA LEU A 159 -10.71 1.76 13.63
C LEU A 159 -10.01 1.69 14.98
N ALA A 160 -8.78 2.18 15.12
CA ALA A 160 -8.05 2.21 16.39
C ALA A 160 -8.80 3.02 17.47
N ARG A 161 -9.40 4.14 17.10
CA ARG A 161 -10.26 4.93 18.01
C ARG A 161 -11.48 4.13 18.48
N ALA A 162 -12.10 3.31 17.62
CA ALA A 162 -13.19 2.44 18.02
C ALA A 162 -12.77 1.38 19.05
N PHE A 163 -11.50 0.94 19.02
CA PHE A 163 -10.89 0.11 20.07
C PHE A 163 -10.49 0.90 21.34
N GLY A 164 -10.71 2.22 21.37
CA GLY A 164 -10.37 3.06 22.50
C GLY A 164 -8.89 3.42 22.60
N MET A 165 -8.14 3.32 21.50
CA MET A 165 -6.76 3.77 21.42
C MET A 165 -6.67 5.28 21.30
N LYS A 166 -5.53 5.86 21.69
CA LYS A 166 -5.11 7.20 21.32
C LYS A 166 -4.35 7.13 20.00
N VAL A 167 -4.55 8.10 19.12
CA VAL A 167 -3.87 8.10 17.83
C VAL A 167 -3.12 9.41 17.63
N VAL A 168 -1.87 9.30 17.23
CA VAL A 168 -1.00 10.41 16.82
C VAL A 168 -0.44 10.11 15.43
N ALA A 169 -0.06 11.13 14.65
CA ALA A 169 0.41 10.90 13.29
C ALA A 169 1.58 11.81 12.91
N VAL A 170 2.46 11.30 12.04
CA VAL A 170 3.43 12.11 11.28
C VAL A 170 2.96 12.24 9.84
N ARG A 171 2.94 13.46 9.32
CA ARG A 171 2.70 13.72 7.91
C ARG A 171 3.37 15.01 7.43
N ARG A 172 3.70 15.05 6.11
CA ARG A 172 4.37 16.19 5.50
C ARG A 172 3.59 17.52 5.64
N ARG A 173 2.27 17.48 5.48
CA ARG A 173 1.38 18.64 5.64
C ARG A 173 0.60 18.49 6.95
N ALA A 174 1.30 18.66 8.09
CA ALA A 174 0.77 18.43 9.43
C ALA A 174 -0.52 19.24 9.71
N THR A 175 -0.57 20.49 9.25
CA THR A 175 -1.70 21.41 9.46
C THR A 175 -3.03 20.91 8.88
N LEU A 176 -3.01 20.06 7.86
CA LEU A 176 -4.23 19.51 7.27
C LEU A 176 -4.99 18.53 8.20
N SER A 177 -4.38 18.12 9.30
CA SER A 177 -4.98 17.15 10.23
C SER A 177 -5.35 17.76 11.58
N ASN A 178 -5.16 19.07 11.77
CA ASN A 178 -5.41 19.73 13.07
C ASN A 178 -6.87 19.66 13.55
N GLN A 179 -7.80 19.34 12.66
CA GLN A 179 -9.23 19.19 12.96
C GLN A 179 -9.75 17.76 12.78
N ASP A 180 -8.86 16.78 12.54
CA ASP A 180 -9.29 15.39 12.39
C ASP A 180 -9.63 14.81 13.78
N PRO A 181 -10.91 14.43 14.02
CA PRO A 181 -11.35 13.96 15.34
C PRO A 181 -10.73 12.64 15.75
N ASN A 182 -10.07 11.93 14.83
CA ASN A 182 -9.39 10.68 15.14
C ASN A 182 -7.98 10.87 15.66
N LEU A 183 -7.41 12.09 15.59
CA LEU A 183 -6.05 12.38 16.01
C LEU A 183 -6.02 13.24 17.30
N GLU A 184 -5.16 12.85 18.23
CA GLU A 184 -4.83 13.70 19.39
C GLU A 184 -3.75 14.73 19.05
N ARG A 185 -2.79 14.35 18.19
CA ARG A 185 -1.71 15.23 17.75
C ARG A 185 -1.16 14.82 16.39
N THR A 186 -0.77 15.81 15.61
CA THR A 186 -0.02 15.63 14.36
C THR A 186 1.38 16.23 14.50
N TYR A 187 2.38 15.50 14.01
CA TYR A 187 3.77 15.90 13.98
C TYR A 187 4.24 16.15 12.53
N PRO A 188 5.12 17.10 12.30
CA PRO A 188 5.86 17.20 11.06
C PRO A 188 6.91 16.07 10.97
N PRO A 189 7.52 15.83 9.80
CA PRO A 189 8.52 14.75 9.64
C PRO A 189 9.67 14.81 10.64
N GLU A 190 10.13 16.01 11.02
CA GLU A 190 11.21 16.23 11.98
C GLU A 190 10.84 15.79 13.39
N GLY A 191 9.55 15.72 13.72
CA GLY A 191 9.00 15.24 14.99
C GLY A 191 8.83 13.71 15.06
N LEU A 192 9.31 12.95 14.07
CA LEU A 192 9.12 11.50 14.01
C LEU A 192 9.61 10.80 15.27
N ARG A 193 10.83 11.07 15.74
CA ARG A 193 11.39 10.44 16.95
C ARG A 193 10.62 10.78 18.22
N GLU A 194 10.19 12.03 18.36
CA GLU A 194 9.34 12.45 19.47
C GLU A 194 8.04 11.64 19.50
N MET A 195 7.40 11.47 18.34
CA MET A 195 6.20 10.66 18.23
C MET A 195 6.46 9.20 18.60
N LEU A 196 7.51 8.60 18.03
CA LEU A 196 7.85 7.17 18.21
C LEU A 196 8.07 6.82 19.68
N ALA A 197 8.71 7.70 20.46
CA ALA A 197 8.98 7.49 21.89
C ALA A 197 7.70 7.34 22.73
N GLY A 198 6.59 7.89 22.27
CA GLY A 198 5.29 7.82 22.97
C GLY A 198 4.40 6.64 22.55
N CYS A 199 4.74 5.93 21.47
CA CYS A 199 3.83 4.96 20.84
C CYS A 199 4.03 3.53 21.35
N ASP A 200 2.91 2.80 21.48
CA ASP A 200 2.87 1.38 21.78
C ASP A 200 2.82 0.55 20.49
N TYR A 201 2.15 1.10 19.46
CA TYR A 201 2.13 0.59 18.11
C TYR A 201 2.51 1.69 17.12
N VAL A 202 3.28 1.34 16.10
CA VAL A 202 3.69 2.25 15.01
C VAL A 202 3.24 1.64 13.70
N LEU A 203 2.32 2.31 12.99
CA LEU A 203 1.83 1.90 11.68
C LEU A 203 2.49 2.75 10.60
N VAL A 204 3.19 2.11 9.66
CA VAL A 204 3.86 2.75 8.53
C VAL A 204 3.02 2.54 7.27
N THR A 205 2.52 3.64 6.69
CA THR A 205 1.71 3.67 5.46
C THR A 205 2.19 4.76 4.50
N THR A 206 3.44 5.19 4.63
CA THR A 206 4.08 6.14 3.71
C THR A 206 4.41 5.49 2.38
N PRO A 207 4.19 6.20 1.23
CA PRO A 207 4.72 5.77 -0.04
C PRO A 207 6.25 5.81 -0.04
N LEU A 208 6.88 5.04 -0.93
CA LEU A 208 8.32 5.08 -1.12
C LEU A 208 8.67 6.26 -2.04
N THR A 209 9.44 7.18 -1.50
CA THR A 209 10.00 8.34 -2.20
C THR A 209 11.47 8.53 -1.79
N PRO A 210 12.25 9.36 -2.48
CA PRO A 210 13.61 9.69 -2.01
C PRO A 210 13.65 10.21 -0.57
N GLN A 211 12.60 10.88 -0.09
CA GLN A 211 12.52 11.44 1.26
C GLN A 211 12.06 10.43 2.32
N THR A 212 11.37 9.36 1.92
CA THR A 212 10.86 8.34 2.87
C THR A 212 11.69 7.07 2.87
N ARG A 213 12.60 6.89 1.90
CA ARG A 213 13.54 5.77 1.89
C ARG A 213 14.45 5.83 3.12
N GLY A 214 14.45 4.77 3.92
CA GLY A 214 15.25 4.65 5.12
C GLY A 214 14.90 5.64 6.22
N MET A 215 13.68 6.25 6.19
CA MET A 215 13.28 7.24 7.19
C MET A 215 13.14 6.66 8.60
N ILE A 216 13.01 5.34 8.71
CA ILE A 216 13.03 4.62 9.99
C ILE A 216 14.28 3.75 10.01
N GLY A 217 15.33 4.25 10.62
CA GLY A 217 16.60 3.58 10.81
C GLY A 217 16.86 3.19 12.27
N GLU A 218 18.13 2.93 12.59
CA GLU A 218 18.57 2.54 13.95
C GLU A 218 18.15 3.56 15.02
N ALA A 219 18.29 4.86 14.72
CA ALA A 219 17.97 5.92 15.67
C ALA A 219 16.48 6.04 15.94
N GLU A 220 15.62 5.86 14.93
CA GLU A 220 14.17 5.85 15.05
C GLU A 220 13.68 4.61 15.80
N LEU A 221 14.19 3.42 15.43
CA LEU A 221 13.91 2.17 16.16
C LEU A 221 14.41 2.24 17.60
N GLY A 222 15.57 2.86 17.84
CA GLY A 222 16.13 3.11 19.15
C GLY A 222 15.30 4.09 20.01
N ALA A 223 14.51 4.96 19.41
CA ALA A 223 13.61 5.88 20.13
C ALA A 223 12.28 5.22 20.57
N MET A 224 11.88 4.10 19.96
CA MET A 224 10.65 3.40 20.30
C MET A 224 10.73 2.79 21.71
N LYS A 225 9.56 2.52 22.31
CA LYS A 225 9.49 1.73 23.55
C LYS A 225 9.95 0.29 23.32
N ASP A 226 10.56 -0.37 24.30
CA ASP A 226 10.92 -1.80 24.22
C ASP A 226 9.69 -2.68 24.05
N SER A 227 8.53 -2.23 24.54
CA SER A 227 7.23 -2.88 24.39
C SER A 227 6.54 -2.58 23.06
N ALA A 228 7.09 -1.68 22.23
CA ALA A 228 6.43 -1.25 21.01
C ALA A 228 6.48 -2.29 19.90
N VAL A 229 5.44 -2.26 19.04
CA VAL A 229 5.34 -3.06 17.83
C VAL A 229 5.30 -2.13 16.62
N ILE A 230 6.11 -2.42 15.59
CA ILE A 230 6.06 -1.72 14.31
C ILE A 230 5.29 -2.56 13.28
N ILE A 231 4.43 -1.90 12.51
CA ILE A 231 3.58 -2.52 11.47
C ILE A 231 3.88 -1.80 10.16
N ASN A 232 4.41 -2.51 9.15
CA ASN A 232 4.69 -1.90 7.85
C ASN A 232 3.73 -2.43 6.79
N LEU A 233 2.82 -1.57 6.34
CA LEU A 233 1.87 -1.78 5.25
C LEU A 233 2.10 -0.76 4.11
N GLY A 234 3.22 -0.04 4.14
CA GLY A 234 3.61 0.91 3.13
C GLY A 234 4.52 0.29 2.08
N ARG A 235 5.85 0.44 2.28
CA ARG A 235 6.88 -0.16 1.43
C ARG A 235 8.07 -0.60 2.30
N GLY A 236 8.71 -1.73 1.95
CA GLY A 236 9.86 -2.27 2.68
C GLY A 236 10.95 -1.23 2.92
N PRO A 237 11.50 -0.59 1.85
CA PRO A 237 12.61 0.34 1.99
C PRO A 237 12.34 1.65 2.77
N VAL A 238 11.14 1.85 3.30
CA VAL A 238 10.85 2.95 4.24
C VAL A 238 11.53 2.71 5.60
N ILE A 239 11.68 1.45 5.97
CA ILE A 239 12.44 1.02 7.16
C ILE A 239 13.78 0.45 6.69
N VAL A 240 14.87 0.80 7.34
CA VAL A 240 16.17 0.20 7.07
C VAL A 240 16.13 -1.25 7.57
N GLU A 241 16.05 -2.20 6.64
CA GLU A 241 15.79 -3.62 6.94
C GLU A 241 16.82 -4.22 7.90
N SER A 242 18.12 -3.95 7.67
CA SER A 242 19.19 -4.43 8.55
C SER A 242 19.06 -3.90 9.99
N ALA A 243 18.65 -2.65 10.15
CA ALA A 243 18.41 -2.06 11.46
C ALA A 243 17.19 -2.69 12.16
N LEU A 244 16.13 -2.98 11.40
CA LEU A 244 14.95 -3.66 11.93
C LEU A 244 15.28 -5.08 12.39
N ILE A 245 16.03 -5.84 11.58
CA ILE A 245 16.49 -7.20 11.93
C ILE A 245 17.32 -7.16 13.22
N ALA A 246 18.26 -6.22 13.34
CA ALA A 246 19.08 -6.05 14.54
C ALA A 246 18.22 -5.71 15.78
N ALA A 247 17.28 -4.77 15.67
CA ALA A 247 16.39 -4.38 16.76
C ALA A 247 15.49 -5.53 17.23
N LEU A 248 14.95 -6.32 16.30
CA LEU A 248 14.10 -7.48 16.59
C LEU A 248 14.89 -8.62 17.23
N THR A 249 16.09 -8.91 16.71
CA THR A 249 16.98 -9.96 17.24
C THR A 249 17.44 -9.63 18.65
N ALA A 250 17.81 -8.38 18.91
CA ALA A 250 18.19 -7.87 20.23
C ALA A 250 17.00 -7.65 21.17
N LYS A 251 15.77 -7.84 20.69
CA LYS A 251 14.50 -7.54 21.43
C LYS A 251 14.46 -6.10 21.93
N ARG A 252 15.05 -5.16 21.17
CA ARG A 252 15.02 -3.72 21.44
C ARG A 252 13.60 -3.15 21.27
N ILE A 253 12.81 -3.79 20.41
CA ILE A 253 11.37 -3.60 20.29
C ILE A 253 10.67 -4.96 20.45
N ARG A 254 9.41 -4.94 20.85
CA ARG A 254 8.62 -6.16 21.10
C ARG A 254 8.46 -7.02 19.86
N GLY A 255 8.21 -6.41 18.70
CA GLY A 255 8.00 -7.16 17.47
C GLY A 255 7.66 -6.30 16.26
N ALA A 256 7.44 -6.98 15.15
CA ALA A 256 7.00 -6.35 13.90
C ALA A 256 5.92 -7.15 13.19
N ALA A 257 4.98 -6.46 12.49
CA ALA A 257 4.12 -7.07 11.48
C ALA A 257 4.50 -6.46 10.13
N LEU A 258 4.88 -7.31 9.19
CA LEU A 258 5.46 -6.89 7.91
C LEU A 258 4.68 -7.53 6.78
N ASP A 259 4.16 -6.70 5.88
CA ASP A 259 3.52 -7.12 4.62
C ASP A 259 4.40 -6.82 3.40
N VAL A 260 5.42 -5.97 3.58
CA VAL A 260 6.30 -5.46 2.52
C VAL A 260 7.77 -5.54 2.92
N PHE A 261 8.66 -5.75 1.94
CA PHE A 261 10.08 -6.04 2.14
C PHE A 261 10.95 -5.26 1.15
N ASP A 262 12.26 -5.22 1.39
CA ASP A 262 13.22 -4.58 0.49
C ASP A 262 13.31 -5.33 -0.84
N GLU A 263 13.32 -6.67 -0.77
CA GLU A 263 13.27 -7.56 -1.92
C GLU A 263 11.99 -8.42 -1.86
N GLU A 264 11.23 -8.45 -2.94
CA GLU A 264 9.99 -9.21 -3.08
C GLU A 264 9.98 -10.01 -4.38
N PRO A 265 9.75 -11.34 -4.31
CA PRO A 265 9.46 -12.17 -3.11
C PRO A 265 10.61 -12.20 -2.11
N LEU A 266 10.27 -12.25 -0.79
CA LEU A 266 11.26 -12.34 0.28
C LEU A 266 12.15 -13.59 0.07
N PRO A 267 13.51 -13.44 -0.02
CA PRO A 267 14.38 -14.55 -0.33
C PRO A 267 14.28 -15.71 0.66
N GLU A 268 14.50 -16.94 0.14
CA GLU A 268 14.55 -18.13 0.97
C GLU A 268 15.66 -18.02 2.04
N GLY A 269 15.34 -18.43 3.27
CA GLY A 269 16.28 -18.36 4.39
C GLY A 269 16.44 -16.98 5.02
N HIS A 270 15.70 -15.97 4.55
CA HIS A 270 15.74 -14.62 5.12
C HIS A 270 15.46 -14.61 6.63
N PRO A 271 16.18 -13.76 7.42
CA PRO A 271 16.06 -13.75 8.89
C PRO A 271 14.63 -13.60 9.41
N PHE A 272 13.78 -12.83 8.76
CA PHE A 272 12.39 -12.62 9.18
C PHE A 272 11.56 -13.90 9.30
N TYR A 273 11.86 -14.94 8.52
CA TYR A 273 11.17 -16.24 8.63
C TYR A 273 11.40 -16.93 9.97
N ARG A 274 12.53 -16.65 10.64
CA ARG A 274 12.97 -17.33 11.88
C ARG A 274 12.72 -16.51 13.14
N LEU A 275 12.41 -15.21 13.01
CA LEU A 275 12.15 -14.33 14.16
C LEU A 275 10.75 -14.58 14.72
N GLU A 276 10.66 -15.13 15.94
CA GLU A 276 9.38 -15.42 16.61
C GLU A 276 8.55 -14.16 16.90
N ASN A 277 9.16 -13.01 16.96
CA ASN A 277 8.52 -11.72 17.19
C ASN A 277 8.17 -10.97 15.88
N VAL A 278 8.11 -11.68 14.75
CA VAL A 278 7.67 -11.14 13.45
C VAL A 278 6.40 -11.85 13.00
N LEU A 279 5.34 -11.09 12.72
CA LEU A 279 4.21 -11.53 11.91
C LEU A 279 4.51 -11.16 10.46
N LEU A 280 4.58 -12.16 9.57
CA LEU A 280 4.93 -11.98 8.17
C LEU A 280 3.72 -12.25 7.29
N SER A 281 3.47 -11.37 6.33
CA SER A 281 2.52 -11.52 5.24
C SER A 281 3.24 -11.29 3.91
N PRO A 282 2.97 -12.09 2.85
CA PRO A 282 3.70 -12.01 1.59
C PRO A 282 3.07 -10.97 0.63
N HIS A 283 3.01 -9.70 1.04
CA HIS A 283 2.38 -8.59 0.32
C HIS A 283 0.94 -8.93 -0.09
N SER A 284 0.16 -9.44 0.89
CA SER A 284 -1.21 -9.92 0.67
C SER A 284 -2.23 -9.27 1.62
N ALA A 285 -1.83 -8.28 2.40
CA ALA A 285 -2.72 -7.60 3.33
C ALA A 285 -3.87 -6.85 2.63
N ASP A 286 -3.73 -6.57 1.34
CA ASP A 286 -4.72 -5.93 0.49
C ASP A 286 -5.44 -6.89 -0.47
N HIS A 287 -5.05 -8.17 -0.55
CA HIS A 287 -5.62 -9.17 -1.44
C HIS A 287 -6.95 -9.74 -0.94
N THR A 288 -7.95 -8.88 -0.78
CA THR A 288 -9.30 -9.32 -0.43
C THR A 288 -9.97 -10.06 -1.60
N VAL A 289 -10.90 -10.97 -1.27
CA VAL A 289 -11.71 -11.64 -2.31
C VAL A 289 -12.43 -10.58 -3.16
N GLY A 290 -12.21 -10.62 -4.47
CA GLY A 290 -12.81 -9.67 -5.42
C GLY A 290 -12.12 -8.30 -5.51
N TRP A 291 -10.93 -8.10 -4.93
CA TRP A 291 -10.21 -6.83 -5.02
C TRP A 291 -9.99 -6.34 -6.46
N ALA A 292 -9.73 -7.26 -7.39
CA ALA A 292 -9.52 -6.93 -8.80
C ALA A 292 -10.80 -6.36 -9.45
N ASP A 293 -11.97 -6.87 -9.06
CA ASP A 293 -13.26 -6.33 -9.50
C ASP A 293 -13.49 -4.90 -8.96
N LEU A 294 -13.09 -4.64 -7.72
CA LEU A 294 -13.16 -3.29 -7.13
C LEU A 294 -12.24 -2.32 -7.85
N ALA A 295 -11.01 -2.75 -8.17
CA ALA A 295 -10.07 -1.94 -8.95
C ALA A 295 -10.60 -1.64 -10.37
N MET A 296 -11.22 -2.63 -11.01
CA MET A 296 -11.89 -2.45 -12.30
C MET A 296 -13.07 -1.48 -12.24
N GLN A 297 -13.83 -1.45 -11.12
CA GLN A 297 -14.92 -0.47 -10.96
C GLN A 297 -14.40 0.97 -10.94
N VAL A 298 -13.25 1.22 -10.27
CA VAL A 298 -12.60 2.54 -10.30
C VAL A 298 -12.15 2.91 -11.72
N PHE A 299 -11.62 1.96 -12.48
CA PHE A 299 -11.29 2.17 -13.89
C PHE A 299 -12.54 2.53 -14.71
N ILE A 300 -13.63 1.77 -14.57
CA ILE A 300 -14.89 1.99 -15.31
C ILE A 300 -15.46 3.38 -15.00
N GLU A 301 -15.51 3.78 -13.74
CA GLU A 301 -15.95 5.12 -13.35
C GLU A 301 -15.08 6.21 -14.01
N ASN A 302 -13.77 6.05 -13.99
CA ASN A 302 -12.86 6.97 -14.66
C ASN A 302 -13.02 6.96 -16.20
N PHE A 303 -13.35 5.82 -16.77
CA PHE A 303 -13.61 5.72 -18.22
C PHE A 303 -14.89 6.46 -18.61
N GLU A 304 -15.94 6.39 -17.79
CA GLU A 304 -17.16 7.20 -17.97
C GLU A 304 -16.86 8.70 -17.92
N ARG A 305 -16.06 9.13 -16.94
CA ARG A 305 -15.59 10.52 -16.80
C ARG A 305 -14.76 10.97 -18.00
N PHE A 306 -13.83 10.12 -18.44
CA PHE A 306 -12.98 10.37 -19.60
C PHE A 306 -13.83 10.62 -20.86
N ARG A 307 -14.82 9.76 -21.12
CA ARG A 307 -15.76 9.93 -22.24
C ARG A 307 -16.59 11.18 -22.17
N ALA A 308 -17.00 11.56 -20.97
CA ALA A 308 -17.82 12.76 -20.72
C ALA A 308 -16.97 14.05 -20.67
N GLY A 309 -15.63 13.97 -20.81
CA GLY A 309 -14.74 15.13 -20.66
C GLY A 309 -14.72 15.68 -19.23
N GLN A 310 -15.06 14.88 -18.24
CA GLN A 310 -15.05 15.22 -16.82
C GLN A 310 -13.67 15.01 -16.19
N PRO A 311 -13.34 15.70 -15.10
CA PRO A 311 -12.10 15.43 -14.34
C PRO A 311 -12.00 13.99 -13.89
N LEU A 312 -10.84 13.37 -14.10
CA LEU A 312 -10.55 12.01 -13.63
C LEU A 312 -10.36 11.99 -12.11
N LEU A 313 -10.70 10.87 -11.50
CA LEU A 313 -10.44 10.58 -10.08
C LEU A 313 -9.03 9.97 -9.93
N ASN A 314 -8.44 10.11 -8.74
CA ASN A 314 -7.19 9.48 -8.39
C ASN A 314 -6.03 9.80 -9.35
N ILE A 315 -5.94 11.05 -9.80
CA ILE A 315 -4.80 11.51 -10.62
C ILE A 315 -3.55 11.46 -9.75
N VAL A 316 -2.55 10.76 -10.25
CA VAL A 316 -1.23 10.64 -9.61
C VAL A 316 -0.42 11.92 -9.83
N ASP A 317 0.11 12.48 -8.76
CA ASP A 317 1.18 13.48 -8.85
C ASP A 317 2.49 12.76 -9.23
N LYS A 318 2.75 12.71 -10.54
CA LYS A 318 3.89 11.96 -11.09
C LYS A 318 5.25 12.48 -10.58
N LYS A 319 5.36 13.77 -10.23
CA LYS A 319 6.60 14.35 -9.65
C LYS A 319 6.76 13.99 -8.19
N ALA A 320 5.66 13.90 -7.46
CA ALA A 320 5.68 13.45 -6.07
C ALA A 320 5.77 11.92 -5.94
N GLY A 321 5.44 11.15 -6.98
CA GLY A 321 5.52 9.69 -7.04
C GLY A 321 4.31 8.96 -6.41
N TYR A 322 3.16 9.64 -6.17
CA TYR A 322 1.97 9.03 -5.57
C TYR A 322 0.69 9.84 -5.83
#